data_26b6fe96e810803425dc3bda1ac3edf9
#
_entry.id   26b6fe96e810803425dc3bda1ac3edf9
#
_cell.length_a   1.000
_cell.length_b   1.000
_cell.length_c   1.000
_cell.angle_alpha   90.00
_cell.angle_beta   90.00
_cell.angle_gamma   90.00
#
_symmetry.space_group_name_H-M   'P 1'
#
loop_
_entity.id
_entity.type
_entity.pdbx_description
1 polymer ?
#
loop_
_entity_poly.entity_id
_entity_poly.type
_entity_poly.pdbx_seq_one_letter_code
_entity_poly.pdbx_strand_id
1 'polypeptide(L)'
;MCSSDLPWLYLIFGDLLIMGLSNATNLTDGLDGLAAGTVMIVMLVMAAIAYRSNMLDSAVIAAALAGCCIGFLWFNSYPADIFMGDTGSLALGTTLGCIAIITRTEVISLIIGGLFVAEALSVMIQVFYYKRTHKRIFLMAPLHHHFEKKGWSEVKVVVRFWIISGVLAAIGFCIFFAQTLGL
;
A
#
# COMPACT_ATOMS: atom_id res chain seq x y z
N MET A 1 -10.19 27.13 -7.39
CA MET A 1 -11.16 26.72 -8.43
C MET A 1 -10.36 26.21 -9.61
N CYS A 2 -10.08 24.94 -9.68
CA CYS A 2 -9.65 24.30 -10.90
C CYS A 2 -10.88 23.55 -11.39
N SER A 3 -11.62 24.18 -12.28
CA SER A 3 -12.71 23.56 -13.03
C SER A 3 -12.07 22.46 -13.86
N SER A 4 -12.40 21.22 -13.55
CA SER A 4 -11.91 20.06 -14.27
C SER A 4 -12.63 20.01 -15.63
N ASP A 5 -12.05 20.66 -16.63
CA ASP A 5 -12.54 20.58 -18.00
C ASP A 5 -12.30 19.19 -18.65
N LEU A 6 -11.78 18.20 -17.88
CA LEU A 6 -11.53 16.83 -18.32
C LEU A 6 -11.95 15.79 -17.26
N PRO A 7 -13.27 15.62 -17.02
CA PRO A 7 -13.75 14.62 -16.06
C PRO A 7 -13.31 13.20 -16.43
N TRP A 8 -13.18 12.90 -17.72
CA TRP A 8 -12.73 11.61 -18.24
C TRP A 8 -11.29 11.28 -17.87
N LEU A 9 -10.41 12.28 -17.84
CA LEU A 9 -9.01 12.08 -17.46
C LEU A 9 -8.89 11.72 -15.97
N TYR A 10 -9.71 12.34 -15.13
CA TYR A 10 -9.75 12.02 -13.70
C TYR A 10 -10.30 10.61 -13.43
N LEU A 11 -11.31 10.18 -14.20
CA LEU A 11 -11.84 8.83 -14.12
C LEU A 11 -10.77 7.79 -14.48
N ILE A 12 -10.08 8.00 -15.61
CA ILE A 12 -8.97 7.11 -16.03
C ILE A 12 -7.87 7.08 -14.98
N PHE A 13 -7.51 8.23 -14.41
CA PHE A 13 -6.51 8.30 -13.34
C PHE A 13 -6.96 7.55 -12.08
N GLY A 14 -8.23 7.70 -11.68
CA GLY A 14 -8.82 6.99 -10.54
C GLY A 14 -8.81 5.47 -10.75
N ASP A 15 -9.22 5.01 -11.91
CA ASP A 15 -9.20 3.58 -12.25
C ASP A 15 -7.77 3.02 -12.21
N LEU A 16 -6.80 3.74 -12.80
CA LEU A 16 -5.40 3.33 -12.76
C LEU A 16 -4.84 3.30 -11.33
N LEU A 17 -5.23 4.24 -10.48
CA LEU A 17 -4.82 4.28 -9.07
C LEU A 17 -5.37 3.06 -8.32
N ILE A 18 -6.68 2.77 -8.45
CA ILE A 18 -7.31 1.61 -7.80
C ILE A 18 -6.68 0.32 -8.28
N MET A 19 -6.57 0.13 -9.59
CA MET A 19 -5.95 -1.08 -10.17
C MET A 19 -4.49 -1.22 -9.75
N GLY A 20 -3.74 -0.10 -9.73
CA GLY A 20 -2.35 -0.06 -9.32
C GLY A 20 -2.16 -0.47 -7.87
N LEU A 21 -2.92 0.12 -6.94
CA LEU A 21 -2.85 -0.20 -5.52
C LEU A 21 -3.36 -1.61 -5.21
N SER A 22 -4.40 -2.08 -5.90
CA SER A 22 -4.90 -3.44 -5.79
C SER A 22 -3.83 -4.46 -6.14
N ASN A 23 -3.22 -4.33 -7.31
CA ASN A 23 -2.14 -5.23 -7.74
C ASN A 23 -0.87 -5.09 -6.89
N ALA A 24 -0.52 -3.87 -6.47
CA ALA A 24 0.64 -3.63 -5.63
C ALA A 24 0.51 -4.31 -4.26
N THR A 25 -0.68 -4.27 -3.66
CA THR A 25 -0.98 -4.97 -2.40
C THR A 25 -0.90 -6.49 -2.60
N ASN A 26 -1.44 -7.01 -3.70
CA ASN A 26 -1.35 -8.44 -4.02
C ASN A 26 0.11 -8.88 -4.22
N LEU A 27 0.93 -8.09 -4.93
CA LEU A 27 2.36 -8.37 -5.08
C LEU A 27 3.13 -8.33 -3.74
N THR A 28 2.63 -7.61 -2.74
CA THR A 28 3.23 -7.52 -1.41
C THR A 28 2.86 -8.72 -0.52
N ASP A 29 1.83 -9.49 -0.87
CA ASP A 29 1.36 -10.68 -0.12
C ASP A 29 2.22 -11.93 -0.41
N GLY A 30 3.54 -11.77 -0.36
CA GLY A 30 4.50 -12.84 -0.64
C GLY A 30 5.19 -13.42 0.58
N LEU A 31 5.03 -12.82 1.77
CA LEU A 31 5.60 -13.27 3.05
C LEU A 31 4.56 -13.18 4.16
N ASP A 32 4.68 -14.08 5.14
CA ASP A 32 3.78 -14.16 6.30
C ASP A 32 3.67 -12.82 7.04
N GLY A 33 2.46 -12.27 7.10
CA GLY A 33 2.16 -11.01 7.78
C GLY A 33 2.59 -9.73 7.05
N LEU A 34 3.30 -9.82 5.92
CA LEU A 34 3.83 -8.63 5.25
C LEU A 34 2.71 -7.73 4.74
N ALA A 35 1.80 -8.25 3.92
CA ALA A 35 0.70 -7.47 3.35
C ALA A 35 -0.27 -7.00 4.43
N ALA A 36 -0.72 -7.90 5.31
CA ALA A 36 -1.68 -7.57 6.36
C ALA A 36 -1.15 -6.47 7.30
N GLY A 37 0.11 -6.58 7.75
CA GLY A 37 0.71 -5.57 8.64
C GLY A 37 0.95 -4.23 7.94
N THR A 38 1.35 -4.25 6.69
CA THR A 38 1.53 -3.02 5.90
C THR A 38 0.20 -2.33 5.65
N VAL A 39 -0.84 -3.08 5.24
CA VAL A 39 -2.20 -2.54 5.05
C VAL A 39 -2.76 -1.98 6.35
N MET A 40 -2.58 -2.68 7.48
CA MET A 40 -3.00 -2.20 8.79
C MET A 40 -2.42 -0.80 9.09
N ILE A 41 -1.12 -0.62 8.92
CA ILE A 41 -0.44 0.67 9.16
C ILE A 41 -1.01 1.77 8.26
N VAL A 42 -1.14 1.48 6.98
CA VAL A 42 -1.66 2.43 5.98
C VAL A 42 -3.11 2.79 6.26
N MET A 43 -3.97 1.81 6.57
CA MET A 43 -5.39 2.03 6.84
C MET A 43 -5.63 2.83 8.13
N LEU A 44 -4.80 2.66 9.18
CA LEU A 44 -4.87 3.49 10.38
C LEU A 44 -4.61 4.97 10.06
N VAL A 45 -3.63 5.26 9.22
CA VAL A 45 -3.33 6.63 8.80
C VAL A 45 -4.43 7.17 7.88
N MET A 46 -4.95 6.37 6.95
CA MET A 46 -6.06 6.77 6.09
C MET A 46 -7.35 7.02 6.88
N ALA A 47 -7.59 6.24 7.95
CA ALA A 47 -8.71 6.50 8.87
C ALA A 47 -8.57 7.86 9.57
N ALA A 48 -7.37 8.21 10.05
CA ALA A 48 -7.09 9.50 10.67
C ALA A 48 -7.27 10.67 9.68
N ILE A 49 -6.82 10.51 8.43
CA ILE A 49 -7.00 11.48 7.34
C ILE A 49 -8.48 11.68 7.03
N ALA A 50 -9.23 10.59 6.83
CA ALA A 50 -10.66 10.63 6.53
C ALA A 50 -11.46 11.28 7.68
N TYR A 51 -11.13 10.95 8.93
CA TYR A 51 -11.72 11.56 10.11
C TYR A 51 -11.47 13.07 10.15
N ARG A 52 -10.22 13.50 9.90
CA ARG A 52 -9.85 14.93 9.88
C ARG A 52 -10.51 15.69 8.72
N SER A 53 -10.81 15.00 7.63
CA SER A 53 -11.54 15.52 6.46
C SER A 53 -13.07 15.53 6.64
N ASN A 54 -13.57 15.21 7.83
CA ASN A 54 -15.01 15.07 8.14
C ASN A 54 -15.75 14.00 7.30
N MET A 55 -15.03 12.99 6.82
CA MET A 55 -15.58 11.86 6.05
C MET A 55 -15.68 10.63 6.96
N LEU A 56 -16.64 10.68 7.90
CA LEU A 56 -16.78 9.67 8.96
C LEU A 56 -17.00 8.26 8.42
N ASP A 57 -17.80 8.10 7.36
CA ASP A 57 -18.06 6.79 6.76
C ASP A 57 -16.78 6.12 6.26
N SER A 58 -15.95 6.89 5.55
CA SER A 58 -14.64 6.40 5.07
C SER A 58 -13.68 6.13 6.22
N ALA A 59 -13.71 6.95 7.27
CA ALA A 59 -12.88 6.75 8.46
C ALA A 59 -13.25 5.45 9.19
N VAL A 60 -14.55 5.16 9.33
CA VAL A 60 -15.06 3.91 9.95
C VAL A 60 -14.65 2.70 9.12
N ILE A 61 -14.80 2.76 7.79
CA ILE A 61 -14.41 1.66 6.88
C ILE A 61 -12.91 1.40 6.99
N ALA A 62 -12.07 2.44 6.93
CA ALA A 62 -10.62 2.29 7.03
C ALA A 62 -10.19 1.73 8.40
N ALA A 63 -10.79 2.21 9.50
CA ALA A 63 -10.52 1.72 10.85
C ALA A 63 -10.98 0.26 11.03
N ALA A 64 -12.15 -0.11 10.50
CA ALA A 64 -12.65 -1.48 10.53
C ALA A 64 -11.72 -2.44 9.79
N LEU A 65 -11.23 -2.05 8.60
CA LEU A 65 -10.27 -2.86 7.84
C LEU A 65 -8.93 -2.98 8.55
N ALA A 66 -8.45 -1.91 9.18
CA ALA A 66 -7.26 -1.99 10.03
C ALA A 66 -7.47 -3.00 11.17
N GLY A 67 -8.62 -2.98 11.83
CA GLY A 67 -9.00 -3.94 12.86
C GLY A 67 -9.08 -5.38 12.33
N CYS A 68 -9.65 -5.59 11.14
CA CYS A 68 -9.65 -6.90 10.48
C CYS A 68 -8.23 -7.41 10.21
N CYS A 69 -7.34 -6.53 9.73
CA CYS A 69 -5.94 -6.89 9.50
C CYS A 69 -5.23 -7.25 10.81
N ILE A 70 -5.51 -6.56 11.93
CA ILE A 70 -4.97 -6.90 13.26
C ILE A 70 -5.43 -8.31 13.67
N GLY A 71 -6.73 -8.59 13.55
CA GLY A 71 -7.27 -9.92 13.86
C GLY A 71 -6.71 -11.01 12.97
N PHE A 72 -6.55 -10.72 11.68
CA PHE A 72 -5.96 -11.65 10.72
C PHE A 72 -4.48 -11.92 11.01
N LEU A 73 -3.71 -10.90 11.38
CA LEU A 73 -2.28 -11.02 11.73
C LEU A 73 -2.03 -11.97 12.89
N TRP A 74 -3.00 -12.14 13.79
CA TRP A 74 -2.88 -13.10 14.89
C TRP A 74 -2.59 -14.53 14.40
N PHE A 75 -3.13 -14.88 13.22
CA PHE A 75 -2.98 -16.18 12.59
C PHE A 75 -2.04 -16.18 11.38
N ASN A 76 -1.80 -15.01 10.79
CA ASN A 76 -0.96 -14.85 9.59
C ASN A 76 0.47 -14.39 9.90
N SER A 77 0.82 -14.15 11.19
CA SER A 77 2.22 -13.88 11.56
C SER A 77 3.07 -15.15 11.47
N TYR A 78 4.35 -14.98 11.12
CA TYR A 78 5.27 -16.11 10.93
C TYR A 78 5.45 -16.98 12.21
N PRO A 79 5.35 -18.31 12.11
CA PRO A 79 4.87 -19.10 10.96
C PRO A 79 3.36 -19.01 10.83
N ALA A 80 2.85 -18.68 9.62
CA ALA A 80 1.44 -18.43 9.42
C ALA A 80 0.59 -19.72 9.45
N ASP A 81 -0.52 -19.67 10.19
CA ASP A 81 -1.54 -20.73 10.19
C ASP A 81 -2.53 -20.57 9.03
N ILE A 82 -2.75 -19.32 8.56
CA ILE A 82 -3.67 -18.98 7.47
C ILE A 82 -3.04 -17.98 6.50
N PHE A 83 -3.44 -18.03 5.23
CA PHE A 83 -2.96 -17.15 4.17
C PHE A 83 -4.10 -16.29 3.62
N MET A 84 -3.78 -15.05 3.22
CA MET A 84 -4.77 -14.08 2.73
C MET A 84 -5.28 -14.45 1.33
N GLY A 85 -4.37 -14.78 0.43
CA GLY A 85 -4.64 -15.06 -0.98
C GLY A 85 -5.11 -13.84 -1.76
N ASP A 86 -5.30 -14.03 -3.06
CA ASP A 86 -5.62 -12.95 -4.01
C ASP A 86 -6.93 -12.23 -3.67
N THR A 87 -7.93 -12.94 -3.19
CA THR A 87 -9.23 -12.34 -2.84
C THR A 87 -9.09 -11.29 -1.76
N GLY A 88 -8.30 -11.58 -0.71
CA GLY A 88 -8.09 -10.66 0.40
C GLY A 88 -7.18 -9.49 0.00
N SER A 89 -6.04 -9.79 -0.58
CA SER A 89 -5.03 -8.78 -0.92
C SER A 89 -5.52 -7.79 -1.99
N LEU A 90 -6.22 -8.27 -3.03
CA LEU A 90 -6.83 -7.40 -4.04
C LEU A 90 -7.95 -6.53 -3.46
N ALA A 91 -8.79 -7.09 -2.58
CA ALA A 91 -9.87 -6.33 -1.94
C ALA A 91 -9.32 -5.21 -1.05
N LEU A 92 -8.29 -5.49 -0.26
CA LEU A 92 -7.64 -4.49 0.61
C LEU A 92 -7.01 -3.37 -0.18
N GLY A 93 -6.26 -3.68 -1.25
CA GLY A 93 -5.65 -2.68 -2.12
C GLY A 93 -6.68 -1.85 -2.90
N THR A 94 -7.77 -2.48 -3.38
CA THR A 94 -8.88 -1.79 -4.01
C THR A 94 -9.53 -0.80 -3.06
N THR A 95 -9.81 -1.22 -1.83
CA THR A 95 -10.44 -0.35 -0.83
C THR A 95 -9.53 0.83 -0.46
N LEU A 96 -8.22 0.62 -0.37
CA LEU A 96 -7.25 1.69 -0.17
C LEU A 96 -7.33 2.72 -1.29
N GLY A 97 -7.37 2.28 -2.55
CA GLY A 97 -7.53 3.16 -3.71
C GLY A 97 -8.85 3.95 -3.69
N CYS A 98 -9.96 3.29 -3.34
CA CYS A 98 -11.26 3.95 -3.21
C CYS A 98 -11.25 5.03 -2.11
N ILE A 99 -10.70 4.72 -0.93
CA ILE A 99 -10.59 5.70 0.17
C ILE A 99 -9.72 6.89 -0.25
N ALA A 100 -8.61 6.66 -0.95
CA ALA A 100 -7.74 7.72 -1.45
C ALA A 100 -8.47 8.69 -2.38
N ILE A 101 -9.32 8.18 -3.29
CA ILE A 101 -10.13 8.99 -4.22
C ILE A 101 -11.22 9.75 -3.45
N ILE A 102 -11.94 9.08 -2.56
CA ILE A 102 -13.01 9.70 -1.78
C ILE A 102 -12.47 10.85 -0.91
N THR A 103 -11.32 10.64 -0.29
CA THR A 103 -10.67 11.66 0.57
C THR A 103 -9.87 12.70 -0.22
N ARG A 104 -9.80 12.58 -1.55
CA ARG A 104 -9.00 13.44 -2.45
C ARG A 104 -7.53 13.52 -2.03
N THR A 105 -6.97 12.39 -1.63
CA THR A 105 -5.58 12.25 -1.17
C THR A 105 -4.78 11.31 -2.06
N GLU A 106 -5.07 11.25 -3.35
CA GLU A 106 -4.52 10.29 -4.30
C GLU A 106 -2.99 10.30 -4.31
N VAL A 107 -2.38 11.49 -4.40
CA VAL A 107 -0.91 11.63 -4.41
C VAL A 107 -0.31 11.32 -3.03
N ILE A 108 -0.97 11.77 -1.96
CA ILE A 108 -0.52 11.50 -0.59
C ILE A 108 -0.62 10.01 -0.27
N SER A 109 -1.67 9.34 -0.77
CA SER A 109 -1.84 7.90 -0.57
C SER A 109 -0.74 7.07 -1.22
N LEU A 110 -0.15 7.53 -2.32
CA LEU A 110 1.03 6.90 -2.93
C LEU A 110 2.28 7.02 -2.03
N ILE A 111 2.38 8.07 -1.23
CA ILE A 111 3.47 8.23 -0.25
C ILE A 111 3.18 7.35 0.97
N ILE A 112 1.96 7.39 1.50
CA ILE A 112 1.52 6.58 2.65
C ILE A 112 1.69 5.08 2.33
N GLY A 113 1.24 4.65 1.14
CA GLY A 113 1.39 3.30 0.61
C GLY A 113 2.69 3.08 -0.17
N GLY A 114 3.73 3.89 0.06
CA GLY A 114 4.95 3.90 -0.73
C GLY A 114 5.69 2.57 -0.76
N LEU A 115 5.48 1.71 0.24
CA LEU A 115 6.01 0.35 0.21
C LEU A 115 5.35 -0.48 -0.90
N PHE A 116 4.03 -0.43 -1.04
CA PHE A 116 3.30 -1.10 -2.14
C PHE A 116 3.77 -0.59 -3.50
N VAL A 117 3.95 0.72 -3.62
CA VAL A 117 4.47 1.34 -4.85
C VAL A 117 5.89 0.83 -5.16
N ALA A 118 6.77 0.74 -4.16
CA ALA A 118 8.12 0.23 -4.34
C ALA A 118 8.16 -1.25 -4.76
N GLU A 119 7.29 -2.08 -4.17
CA GLU A 119 7.14 -3.49 -4.55
C GLU A 119 6.70 -3.63 -6.00
N ALA A 120 5.64 -2.94 -6.40
CA ALA A 120 5.13 -2.97 -7.78
C ALA A 120 6.16 -2.42 -8.79
N LEU A 121 6.80 -1.28 -8.48
CA LEU A 121 7.84 -0.69 -9.32
C LEU A 121 9.03 -1.64 -9.50
N SER A 122 9.43 -2.35 -8.45
CA SER A 122 10.53 -3.32 -8.53
C SER A 122 10.26 -4.41 -9.56
N VAL A 123 9.02 -4.91 -9.61
CA VAL A 123 8.59 -5.91 -10.60
C VAL A 123 8.58 -5.30 -12.00
N MET A 124 7.97 -4.12 -12.17
CA MET A 124 7.92 -3.45 -13.49
C MET A 124 9.32 -3.17 -14.04
N ILE A 125 10.21 -2.62 -13.21
CA ILE A 125 11.60 -2.32 -13.59
C ILE A 125 12.33 -3.61 -13.96
N GLN A 126 12.20 -4.65 -13.14
CA GLN A 126 12.84 -5.96 -13.40
C GLN A 126 12.40 -6.55 -14.74
N VAL A 127 11.08 -6.58 -15.00
CA VAL A 127 10.52 -7.14 -16.23
C VAL A 127 10.96 -6.33 -17.45
N PHE A 128 10.85 -5.01 -17.37
CA PHE A 128 11.23 -4.12 -18.49
C PHE A 128 12.72 -4.25 -18.84
N TYR A 129 13.57 -4.22 -17.83
CA TYR A 129 15.01 -4.34 -18.01
C TYR A 129 15.41 -5.74 -18.54
N TYR A 130 14.82 -6.80 -17.97
CA TYR A 130 15.09 -8.16 -18.40
C TYR A 130 14.68 -8.41 -19.86
N LYS A 131 13.53 -7.89 -20.29
CA LYS A 131 13.08 -8.01 -21.69
C LYS A 131 14.06 -7.34 -22.68
N ARG A 132 14.78 -6.30 -22.24
CA ARG A 132 15.75 -5.60 -23.13
C ARG A 132 17.16 -6.15 -23.08
N THR A 133 17.61 -6.56 -21.89
CA THR A 133 19.03 -6.87 -21.67
C THR A 133 19.30 -8.35 -21.33
N HIS A 134 18.24 -9.13 -21.06
CA HIS A 134 18.31 -10.49 -20.52
C HIS A 134 19.13 -10.59 -19.21
N LYS A 135 19.33 -9.47 -18.53
CA LYS A 135 20.02 -9.39 -17.23
C LYS A 135 19.03 -8.97 -16.13
N ARG A 136 19.28 -9.40 -14.91
CA ARG A 136 18.48 -9.04 -13.76
C ARG A 136 19.10 -7.85 -13.04
N ILE A 137 18.27 -6.85 -12.63
CA ILE A 137 18.69 -5.75 -11.74
C ILE A 137 18.62 -6.24 -10.28
N PHE A 138 17.48 -6.81 -9.90
CA PHE A 138 17.29 -7.41 -8.59
C PHE A 138 17.57 -8.92 -8.65
N LEU A 139 18.04 -9.52 -7.56
CA LEU A 139 18.23 -10.97 -7.47
C LEU A 139 16.90 -11.70 -7.72
N MET A 140 15.82 -11.13 -7.18
CA MET A 140 14.44 -11.55 -7.42
C MET A 140 13.54 -10.32 -7.20
N ALA A 141 12.43 -10.22 -7.91
CA ALA A 141 11.36 -9.25 -7.68
C ALA A 141 10.09 -10.02 -7.30
N PRO A 142 9.23 -9.46 -6.45
CA PRO A 142 9.29 -8.15 -5.76
C PRO A 142 10.44 -7.99 -4.75
N LEU A 143 10.58 -6.77 -4.14
CA LEU A 143 11.75 -6.41 -3.30
C LEU A 143 11.93 -7.30 -2.07
N HIS A 144 10.88 -7.77 -1.43
CA HIS A 144 10.97 -8.65 -0.27
C HIS A 144 11.76 -9.92 -0.62
N HIS A 145 11.51 -10.54 -1.77
CA HIS A 145 12.27 -11.71 -2.24
C HIS A 145 13.74 -11.39 -2.57
N HIS A 146 14.04 -10.14 -2.98
CA HIS A 146 15.42 -9.73 -3.17
C HIS A 146 16.22 -9.80 -1.85
N PHE A 147 15.62 -9.35 -0.74
CA PHE A 147 16.27 -9.39 0.56
C PHE A 147 16.36 -10.80 1.15
N GLU A 148 15.37 -11.67 0.91
CA GLU A 148 15.47 -13.09 1.24
C GLU A 148 16.65 -13.75 0.51
N LYS A 149 16.79 -13.49 -0.82
CA LYS A 149 17.93 -14.00 -1.60
C LYS A 149 19.28 -13.45 -1.15
N LYS A 150 19.30 -12.32 -0.43
CA LYS A 150 20.48 -11.79 0.26
C LYS A 150 20.76 -12.47 1.61
N GLY A 151 19.94 -13.42 2.03
CA GLY A 151 20.11 -14.16 3.28
C GLY A 151 19.45 -13.53 4.51
N TRP A 152 18.50 -12.60 4.33
CA TRP A 152 17.70 -12.13 5.45
C TRP A 152 16.61 -13.15 5.78
N SER A 153 16.36 -13.36 7.08
CA SER A 153 15.23 -14.18 7.50
C SER A 153 13.92 -13.45 7.18
N GLU A 154 12.87 -14.20 6.90
CA GLU A 154 11.53 -13.69 6.59
C GLU A 154 11.05 -12.68 7.62
N VAL A 155 11.07 -13.02 8.90
CA VAL A 155 10.69 -12.12 9.99
C VAL A 155 11.46 -10.80 9.95
N LYS A 156 12.76 -10.84 9.62
CA LYS A 156 13.59 -9.64 9.53
C LYS A 156 13.17 -8.75 8.35
N VAL A 157 12.78 -9.33 7.22
CA VAL A 157 12.24 -8.59 6.07
C VAL A 157 10.93 -7.93 6.47
N VAL A 158 9.98 -8.70 6.99
CA VAL A 158 8.63 -8.24 7.37
C VAL A 158 8.70 -7.09 8.37
N VAL A 159 9.42 -7.25 9.48
CA VAL A 159 9.53 -6.20 10.51
C VAL A 159 10.16 -4.93 9.96
N ARG A 160 11.21 -5.03 9.14
CA ARG A 160 11.84 -3.85 8.53
C ARG A 160 10.91 -3.15 7.55
N PHE A 161 10.14 -3.90 6.79
CA PHE A 161 9.17 -3.35 5.85
C PHE A 161 8.01 -2.66 6.57
N TRP A 162 7.55 -3.20 7.70
CA TRP A 162 6.58 -2.50 8.56
C TRP A 162 7.13 -1.18 9.10
N ILE A 163 8.41 -1.15 9.52
CA ILE A 163 9.05 0.09 9.97
C ILE A 163 9.11 1.11 8.82
N ILE A 164 9.51 0.69 7.62
CA ILE A 164 9.56 1.56 6.43
C ILE A 164 8.15 2.07 6.10
N SER A 165 7.16 1.19 6.10
CA SER A 165 5.76 1.56 5.87
C SER A 165 5.27 2.57 6.91
N GLY A 166 5.58 2.36 8.18
CA GLY A 166 5.24 3.29 9.26
C GLY A 166 5.86 4.67 9.08
N VAL A 167 7.13 4.73 8.69
CA VAL A 167 7.82 6.00 8.40
C VAL A 167 7.19 6.72 7.20
N LEU A 168 6.92 6.00 6.10
CA LEU A 168 6.28 6.58 4.91
C LEU A 168 4.86 7.05 5.22
N ALA A 169 4.10 6.28 5.99
CA ALA A 169 2.76 6.64 6.44
C ALA A 169 2.77 7.91 7.32
N ALA A 170 3.73 8.01 8.24
CA ALA A 170 3.92 9.21 9.07
C ALA A 170 4.29 10.44 8.23
N ILE A 171 5.19 10.30 7.26
CA ILE A 171 5.55 11.38 6.33
C ILE A 171 4.31 11.85 5.55
N GLY A 172 3.55 10.93 4.96
CA GLY A 172 2.34 11.27 4.21
C GLY A 172 1.29 11.95 5.09
N PHE A 173 1.11 11.49 6.34
CA PHE A 173 0.23 12.14 7.30
C PHE A 173 0.68 13.57 7.64
N CYS A 174 1.99 13.78 7.87
CA CYS A 174 2.53 15.12 8.13
C CYS A 174 2.32 16.07 6.95
N ILE A 175 2.51 15.59 5.71
CA ILE A 175 2.26 16.39 4.49
C ILE A 175 0.77 16.78 4.43
N PHE A 176 -0.14 15.82 4.62
CA PHE A 176 -1.58 16.09 4.67
C PHE A 176 -1.93 17.13 5.73
N PHE A 177 -1.36 17.00 6.93
CA PHE A 177 -1.63 17.90 8.03
C PHE A 177 -1.10 19.32 7.76
N ALA A 178 0.10 19.44 7.19
CA ALA A 178 0.67 20.73 6.78
C ALA A 178 -0.22 21.43 5.73
N GLN A 179 -0.68 20.69 4.71
CA GLN A 179 -1.62 21.24 3.71
C GLN A 179 -2.94 21.72 4.33
N THR A 180 -3.43 21.01 5.34
CA THR A 180 -4.69 21.38 6.03
C THR A 180 -4.53 22.63 6.90
N LEU A 181 -3.33 22.89 7.42
CA LEU A 181 -3.00 24.09 8.20
C LEU A 181 -2.64 25.30 7.33
N GLY A 182 -2.48 25.14 6.01
CA GLY A 182 -2.07 26.20 5.10
C GLY A 182 -0.59 26.57 5.20
N LEU A 183 0.24 25.63 5.69
CA LEU A 183 1.70 25.75 5.79
C LEU A 183 2.40 25.28 4.52
#